data_e9625a6b2f3f5b310206b1d96436cd82
#
_entry.id   e9625a6b2f3f5b310206b1d96436cd82
#
_cell.length_a   1.000
_cell.length_b   1.000
_cell.length_c   1.000
_cell.angle_alpha   90.00
_cell.angle_beta   90.00
_cell.angle_gamma   90.00
#
_symmetry.space_group_name_H-M   'P 1'
#
loop_
_entity.id
_entity.type
_entity.pdbx_description
1 polymer ?
#
loop_
_entity_poly.entity_id
_entity_poly.type
_entity_poly.pdbx_seq_one_letter_code
_entity_poly.pdbx_strand_id
1 'polypeptide(L)'
;MNRFRHLCAARLGYQLRFLATRRSLRLTSEGTRFLLFTIGIGVAAVNTGNNLFYLLLAMMLSIVVISGLLSEQCLRRLDFHRHVPDLIMANQPTTVTLSVTNRSAWLPSFSLRLFDVVGGQNLDRGLFVDHLSAQRSVLLSYPILATTRGRLKLEGIRAETLFPFGLFLKRALYRVPAEIPVSPPIKPLSLRFVDELVSEGQGLSLPRRGHGTQLHNLRLYRPGDDSRAIHWMSTARTSKLMVRETEAEDQRRITIALSTLAPDDHEALFEQSVTLVASLLWHLSQKSYPLRLIVHAADSGLGSGSDHLVAMLRLLALCERRSPGCSEPSVDPLWDLGHDAERGYTVAVMPWSDPALFPPMAVDRMLYAPHIEALTHDF
;
A
#
# COMPACT_ATOMS: atom_id res chain seq x y z
N MET A 1 -18.40 34.76 -15.54
CA MET A 1 -18.58 33.74 -16.58
C MET A 1 -17.89 32.39 -16.25
N ASN A 2 -16.84 32.31 -15.42
CA ASN A 2 -16.15 31.05 -15.07
C ASN A 2 -16.85 30.18 -14.02
N ARG A 3 -17.67 30.66 -13.12
CA ARG A 3 -18.39 29.87 -12.11
C ARG A 3 -19.48 28.95 -12.70
N PHE A 4 -20.09 29.35 -13.81
CA PHE A 4 -21.11 28.52 -14.49
C PHE A 4 -20.52 27.33 -15.25
N ARG A 5 -19.29 27.44 -15.78
CA ARG A 5 -18.60 26.34 -16.47
C ARG A 5 -18.20 25.20 -15.52
N HIS A 6 -17.77 25.52 -14.29
CA HIS A 6 -17.44 24.49 -13.27
C HIS A 6 -18.66 23.74 -12.76
N LEU A 7 -19.81 24.41 -12.64
CA LEU A 7 -21.07 23.76 -12.22
C LEU A 7 -21.66 22.86 -13.31
N CYS A 8 -21.54 23.22 -14.58
CA CYS A 8 -21.95 22.37 -15.70
C CYS A 8 -21.03 21.16 -15.88
N ALA A 9 -19.69 21.32 -15.76
CA ALA A 9 -18.75 20.22 -15.85
C ALA A 9 -18.90 19.23 -14.69
N ALA A 10 -19.14 19.71 -13.47
CA ALA A 10 -19.43 18.87 -12.32
C ALA A 10 -20.74 18.08 -12.47
N ARG A 11 -21.79 18.71 -13.03
CA ARG A 11 -23.06 18.05 -13.33
C ARG A 11 -22.94 17.03 -14.46
N LEU A 12 -22.16 17.31 -15.49
CA LEU A 12 -21.94 16.39 -16.61
C LEU A 12 -21.10 15.17 -16.18
N GLY A 13 -20.05 15.40 -15.38
CA GLY A 13 -19.26 14.32 -14.77
C GLY A 13 -20.07 13.44 -13.83
N TYR A 14 -21.03 14.00 -13.11
CA TYR A 14 -21.96 13.26 -12.25
C TYR A 14 -22.93 12.40 -13.08
N GLN A 15 -23.48 12.91 -14.17
CA GLN A 15 -24.36 12.17 -15.08
C GLN A 15 -23.62 11.03 -15.77
N LEU A 16 -22.37 11.22 -16.20
CA LEU A 16 -21.55 10.16 -16.82
C LEU A 16 -21.17 9.05 -15.83
N ARG A 17 -20.90 9.38 -14.55
CA ARG A 17 -20.71 8.36 -13.50
C ARG A 17 -21.96 7.53 -13.25
N PHE A 18 -23.12 8.14 -13.37
CA PHE A 18 -24.40 7.48 -13.19
C PHE A 18 -24.71 6.43 -14.28
N LEU A 19 -24.29 6.69 -15.52
CA LEU A 19 -24.44 5.79 -16.67
C LEU A 19 -23.53 4.55 -16.62
N ALA A 20 -22.45 4.58 -15.85
CA ALA A 20 -21.49 3.46 -15.74
C ALA A 20 -21.87 2.42 -14.65
N THR A 21 -22.99 2.60 -13.94
CA THR A 21 -23.41 1.70 -12.87
C THR A 21 -24.08 0.45 -13.44
N ARG A 22 -23.42 -0.72 -13.35
CA ARG A 22 -24.07 -2.02 -13.67
C ARG A 22 -25.05 -2.35 -12.57
N ARG A 23 -26.33 -2.43 -12.92
CA ARG A 23 -27.42 -2.78 -12.00
C ARG A 23 -27.92 -4.16 -12.32
N SER A 24 -28.23 -4.93 -11.29
CA SER A 24 -28.88 -6.22 -11.42
C SER A 24 -30.00 -6.36 -10.39
N LEU A 25 -31.06 -7.01 -10.81
CA LEU A 25 -32.19 -7.38 -9.96
C LEU A 25 -32.26 -8.90 -9.93
N ARG A 26 -32.33 -9.46 -8.74
CA ARG A 26 -32.60 -10.89 -8.55
C ARG A 26 -33.80 -11.03 -7.62
N LEU A 27 -34.71 -11.92 -7.97
CA LEU A 27 -35.78 -12.33 -7.10
C LEU A 27 -35.20 -13.23 -6.01
N THR A 28 -35.61 -13.01 -4.77
CA THR A 28 -35.22 -13.87 -3.65
C THR A 28 -36.14 -15.12 -3.61
N SER A 29 -35.75 -16.13 -2.83
CA SER A 29 -36.58 -17.30 -2.59
C SER A 29 -37.93 -16.89 -1.97
N GLU A 30 -37.90 -15.91 -1.04
CA GLU A 30 -39.12 -15.37 -0.40
C GLU A 30 -39.97 -14.58 -1.41
N GLY A 31 -39.32 -13.79 -2.27
CA GLY A 31 -39.98 -13.09 -3.36
C GLY A 31 -40.66 -14.04 -4.34
N THR A 32 -40.02 -15.17 -4.69
CA THR A 32 -40.60 -16.18 -5.57
C THR A 32 -41.84 -16.81 -4.92
N ARG A 33 -41.76 -17.20 -3.65
CA ARG A 33 -42.91 -17.75 -2.90
C ARG A 33 -44.05 -16.76 -2.83
N PHE A 34 -43.75 -15.48 -2.54
CA PHE A 34 -44.72 -14.41 -2.48
C PHE A 34 -45.42 -14.20 -3.83
N LEU A 35 -44.68 -14.20 -4.94
CA LEU A 35 -45.27 -14.07 -6.28
C LEU A 35 -46.13 -15.27 -6.65
N LEU A 36 -45.69 -16.50 -6.35
CA LEU A 36 -46.52 -17.70 -6.58
C LEU A 36 -47.83 -17.65 -5.79
N PHE A 37 -47.76 -17.22 -4.53
CA PHE A 37 -48.95 -17.03 -3.72
C PHE A 37 -49.88 -15.94 -4.27
N THR A 38 -49.32 -14.83 -4.75
CA THR A 38 -50.09 -13.75 -5.42
C THR A 38 -50.80 -14.25 -6.65
N ILE A 39 -50.14 -15.08 -7.48
CA ILE A 39 -50.73 -15.70 -8.65
C ILE A 39 -51.90 -16.65 -8.24
N GLY A 40 -51.67 -17.45 -7.20
CA GLY A 40 -52.70 -18.33 -6.65
C GLY A 40 -53.98 -17.58 -6.21
N ILE A 41 -53.79 -16.47 -5.49
CA ILE A 41 -54.93 -15.59 -5.11
C ILE A 41 -55.57 -14.99 -6.35
N GLY A 42 -54.80 -14.60 -7.37
CA GLY A 42 -55.36 -14.10 -8.64
C GLY A 42 -56.24 -15.13 -9.34
N VAL A 43 -55.82 -16.38 -9.42
CA VAL A 43 -56.61 -17.49 -9.98
C VAL A 43 -57.88 -17.71 -9.15
N ALA A 44 -57.77 -17.71 -7.83
CA ALA A 44 -58.93 -17.85 -6.94
C ALA A 44 -59.93 -16.68 -7.11
N ALA A 45 -59.44 -15.45 -7.26
CA ALA A 45 -60.24 -14.25 -7.48
C ALA A 45 -61.10 -14.38 -8.76
N VAL A 46 -60.47 -14.80 -9.86
CA VAL A 46 -61.14 -14.99 -11.14
C VAL A 46 -62.12 -16.12 -11.07
N ASN A 47 -61.76 -17.23 -10.40
CA ASN A 47 -62.66 -18.42 -10.35
C ASN A 47 -63.87 -18.23 -9.43
N THR A 48 -63.74 -17.49 -8.33
CA THR A 48 -64.83 -17.29 -7.36
C THR A 48 -65.67 -16.04 -7.62
N GLY A 49 -65.14 -15.07 -8.39
CA GLY A 49 -65.79 -13.79 -8.64
C GLY A 49 -65.92 -12.90 -7.37
N ASN A 50 -65.28 -13.25 -6.26
CA ASN A 50 -65.42 -12.57 -4.97
C ASN A 50 -64.56 -11.32 -4.89
N ASN A 51 -65.25 -10.18 -4.63
CA ASN A 51 -64.53 -8.88 -4.54
C ASN A 51 -63.39 -8.84 -3.47
N LEU A 52 -63.55 -9.65 -2.41
CA LEU A 52 -62.48 -9.71 -1.36
C LEU A 52 -61.15 -10.25 -1.91
N PHE A 53 -61.21 -11.27 -2.78
CA PHE A 53 -59.97 -11.79 -3.41
C PHE A 53 -59.35 -10.79 -4.37
N TYR A 54 -60.15 -10.00 -5.10
CA TYR A 54 -59.63 -8.92 -5.94
C TYR A 54 -58.93 -7.82 -5.09
N LEU A 55 -59.53 -7.47 -3.94
CA LEU A 55 -58.92 -6.52 -3.02
C LEU A 55 -57.58 -7.05 -2.48
N LEU A 56 -57.53 -8.31 -2.06
CA LEU A 56 -56.32 -8.95 -1.56
C LEU A 56 -55.25 -9.00 -2.65
N LEU A 57 -55.61 -9.37 -3.87
CA LEU A 57 -54.70 -9.36 -5.02
C LEU A 57 -54.11 -7.97 -5.29
N ALA A 58 -54.97 -6.93 -5.28
CA ALA A 58 -54.52 -5.56 -5.47
C ALA A 58 -53.51 -5.10 -4.37
N MET A 59 -53.77 -5.47 -3.12
CA MET A 59 -52.82 -5.20 -2.01
C MET A 59 -51.49 -5.91 -2.22
N MET A 60 -51.49 -7.19 -2.59
CA MET A 60 -50.25 -7.94 -2.83
C MET A 60 -49.47 -7.39 -4.02
N LEU A 61 -50.14 -7.04 -5.12
CA LEU A 61 -49.48 -6.39 -6.27
C LEU A 61 -48.89 -5.01 -5.89
N SER A 62 -49.61 -4.23 -5.07
CA SER A 62 -49.07 -2.95 -4.55
C SER A 62 -47.77 -3.15 -3.77
N ILE A 63 -47.71 -4.19 -2.93
CA ILE A 63 -46.48 -4.52 -2.18
C ILE A 63 -45.31 -4.82 -3.14
N VAL A 64 -45.53 -5.58 -4.20
CA VAL A 64 -44.54 -5.90 -5.21
C VAL A 64 -44.02 -4.63 -5.89
N VAL A 65 -44.94 -3.76 -6.33
CA VAL A 65 -44.59 -2.50 -7.02
C VAL A 65 -43.84 -1.57 -6.08
N ILE A 66 -44.35 -1.35 -4.86
CA ILE A 66 -43.71 -0.50 -3.86
C ILE A 66 -42.31 -1.03 -3.50
N SER A 67 -42.16 -2.35 -3.30
CA SER A 67 -40.89 -2.99 -3.03
C SER A 67 -39.88 -2.74 -4.16
N GLY A 68 -40.29 -2.87 -5.40
CA GLY A 68 -39.47 -2.60 -6.58
C GLY A 68 -39.02 -1.14 -6.66
N LEU A 69 -39.90 -0.18 -6.40
CA LEU A 69 -39.61 1.25 -6.44
C LEU A 69 -38.71 1.68 -5.29
N LEU A 70 -39.02 1.30 -4.05
CA LEU A 70 -38.24 1.68 -2.87
C LEU A 70 -36.84 1.10 -2.90
N SER A 71 -36.68 -0.17 -3.30
CA SER A 71 -35.36 -0.78 -3.43
C SER A 71 -34.46 -0.08 -4.47
N GLU A 72 -35.08 0.45 -5.56
CA GLU A 72 -34.36 1.26 -6.55
C GLU A 72 -33.90 2.59 -5.97
N GLN A 73 -34.75 3.26 -5.21
CA GLN A 73 -34.42 4.55 -4.59
C GLN A 73 -33.28 4.45 -3.58
N CYS A 74 -33.23 3.35 -2.81
CA CYS A 74 -32.14 3.11 -1.85
C CYS A 74 -30.74 3.11 -2.49
N LEU A 75 -30.62 2.65 -3.74
CA LEU A 75 -29.34 2.57 -4.45
C LEU A 75 -29.10 3.71 -5.45
N ARG A 76 -30.06 4.62 -5.65
CA ARG A 76 -30.01 5.51 -6.81
C ARG A 76 -29.04 6.67 -6.69
N ARG A 77 -28.78 7.19 -5.50
CA ARG A 77 -28.04 8.44 -5.26
C ARG A 77 -26.98 8.29 -4.19
N LEU A 78 -26.33 7.14 -4.15
CA LEU A 78 -25.19 6.91 -3.29
C LEU A 78 -23.91 7.44 -3.96
N ASP A 79 -23.07 8.10 -3.17
CA ASP A 79 -21.75 8.55 -3.55
C ASP A 79 -20.72 7.93 -2.60
N PHE A 80 -19.58 7.53 -3.16
CA PHE A 80 -18.57 6.78 -2.43
C PHE A 80 -17.22 7.45 -2.58
N HIS A 81 -16.57 7.70 -1.44
CA HIS A 81 -15.20 8.17 -1.38
C HIS A 81 -14.38 7.21 -0.53
N ARG A 82 -13.31 6.68 -1.10
CA ARG A 82 -12.41 5.75 -0.41
C ARG A 82 -11.16 6.51 0.03
N HIS A 83 -10.83 6.38 1.31
CA HIS A 83 -9.57 6.83 1.87
C HIS A 83 -8.68 5.62 2.05
N VAL A 84 -7.66 5.54 1.23
CA VAL A 84 -6.68 4.45 1.25
C VAL A 84 -5.35 4.98 1.77
N PRO A 85 -4.60 4.18 2.53
CA PRO A 85 -3.23 4.53 2.90
C PRO A 85 -2.33 4.56 1.66
N ASP A 86 -1.25 5.31 1.73
CA ASP A 86 -0.28 5.45 0.65
C ASP A 86 0.47 4.15 0.34
N LEU A 87 0.55 3.24 1.31
CA LEU A 87 1.21 1.95 1.22
C LEU A 87 0.54 0.94 2.15
N ILE A 88 0.39 -0.30 1.71
CA ILE A 88 -0.07 -1.44 2.51
C ILE A 88 1.07 -2.45 2.61
N MET A 89 1.22 -3.10 3.76
CA MET A 89 2.17 -4.20 3.94
C MET A 89 1.50 -5.54 3.63
N ALA A 90 2.19 -6.39 2.87
CA ALA A 90 1.71 -7.74 2.62
C ALA A 90 1.63 -8.55 3.93
N ASN A 91 0.62 -9.41 4.02
CA ASN A 91 0.32 -10.24 5.20
C ASN A 91 -0.01 -9.47 6.48
N GLN A 92 -0.27 -8.17 6.40
CA GLN A 92 -0.74 -7.37 7.52
C GLN A 92 -2.09 -6.75 7.22
N PRO A 93 -3.08 -6.89 8.14
CA PRO A 93 -4.38 -6.26 7.95
C PRO A 93 -4.23 -4.74 8.05
N THR A 94 -4.63 -4.04 6.99
CA THR A 94 -4.59 -2.58 6.94
C THR A 94 -6.00 -2.03 6.84
N THR A 95 -6.32 -1.03 7.67
CA THR A 95 -7.64 -0.44 7.70
C THR A 95 -7.82 0.56 6.57
N VAL A 96 -8.87 0.36 5.78
CA VAL A 96 -9.34 1.29 4.76
C VAL A 96 -10.64 1.92 5.21
N THR A 97 -10.80 3.21 4.96
CA THR A 97 -12.01 3.95 5.32
C THR A 97 -12.80 4.30 4.06
N LEU A 98 -14.10 3.97 4.09
CA LEU A 98 -15.05 4.25 3.05
C LEU A 98 -16.08 5.28 3.54
N SER A 99 -16.14 6.44 2.92
CA SER A 99 -17.21 7.42 3.12
C SER A 99 -18.34 7.15 2.16
N VAL A 100 -19.53 6.93 2.69
CA VAL A 100 -20.76 6.68 1.94
C VAL A 100 -21.71 7.84 2.16
N THR A 101 -22.09 8.52 1.10
CA THR A 101 -22.97 9.69 1.15
C THR A 101 -24.28 9.41 0.41
N ASN A 102 -25.40 9.64 1.04
CA ASN A 102 -26.69 9.62 0.39
C ASN A 102 -26.99 11.02 -0.19
N ARG A 103 -26.90 11.18 -1.50
CA ARG A 103 -27.20 12.42 -2.24
C ARG A 103 -28.69 12.61 -2.52
N SER A 104 -29.56 11.75 -1.98
CA SER A 104 -31.02 11.93 -2.12
C SER A 104 -31.45 13.19 -1.36
N ALA A 105 -32.41 13.93 -1.90
CA ALA A 105 -32.93 15.12 -1.22
C ALA A 105 -33.88 14.77 -0.05
N TRP A 106 -34.64 13.67 -0.18
CA TRP A 106 -35.76 13.38 0.72
C TRP A 106 -35.76 11.93 1.24
N LEU A 107 -35.25 10.99 0.48
CA LEU A 107 -35.40 9.57 0.79
C LEU A 107 -34.12 9.04 1.44
N PRO A 108 -34.23 8.41 2.62
CA PRO A 108 -33.16 7.66 3.22
C PRO A 108 -32.87 6.37 2.45
N SER A 109 -31.68 5.82 2.61
CA SER A 109 -31.32 4.48 2.15
C SER A 109 -31.30 3.52 3.33
N PHE A 110 -31.83 2.31 3.13
CA PHE A 110 -31.96 1.31 4.17
C PHE A 110 -31.29 0.00 3.78
N SER A 111 -30.80 -0.73 4.79
CA SER A 111 -30.31 -2.11 4.68
C SER A 111 -29.29 -2.28 3.53
N LEU A 112 -28.27 -1.41 3.51
CA LEU A 112 -27.21 -1.45 2.51
C LEU A 112 -26.14 -2.44 2.95
N ARG A 113 -25.77 -3.36 2.06
CA ARG A 113 -24.55 -4.17 2.15
C ARG A 113 -23.55 -3.69 1.09
N LEU A 114 -22.35 -3.36 1.53
CA LEU A 114 -21.31 -2.77 0.68
C LEU A 114 -20.12 -3.70 0.63
N PHE A 115 -19.65 -4.00 -0.57
CA PHE A 115 -18.51 -4.88 -0.81
C PHE A 115 -17.50 -4.17 -1.68
N ASP A 116 -16.23 -4.26 -1.33
CA ASP A 116 -15.18 -3.93 -2.27
C ASP A 116 -15.02 -5.02 -3.32
N VAL A 117 -14.70 -4.62 -4.55
CA VAL A 117 -14.58 -5.53 -5.69
C VAL A 117 -13.15 -5.51 -6.21
N VAL A 118 -12.53 -6.69 -6.22
CA VAL A 118 -11.20 -6.98 -6.77
C VAL A 118 -11.31 -8.15 -7.74
N GLY A 119 -10.86 -7.99 -8.99
CA GLY A 119 -10.96 -9.05 -9.99
C GLY A 119 -12.39 -9.54 -10.23
N GLY A 120 -13.39 -8.66 -10.11
CA GLY A 120 -14.81 -9.00 -10.25
C GLY A 120 -15.43 -9.71 -9.04
N GLN A 121 -14.65 -10.08 -8.02
CA GLN A 121 -15.09 -10.76 -6.81
C GLN A 121 -15.20 -9.80 -5.63
N ASN A 122 -16.02 -10.16 -4.64
CA ASN A 122 -16.08 -9.40 -3.39
C ASN A 122 -14.87 -9.70 -2.53
N LEU A 123 -14.20 -8.65 -2.04
CA LEU A 123 -12.98 -8.77 -1.23
C LEU A 123 -13.28 -9.28 0.19
N ASP A 124 -14.46 -8.96 0.76
CA ASP A 124 -14.79 -9.21 2.17
C ASP A 124 -16.27 -9.59 2.35
N ARG A 125 -16.66 -9.93 3.59
CA ARG A 125 -18.03 -10.25 4.01
C ARG A 125 -19.03 -9.12 3.81
N GLY A 126 -18.55 -7.92 3.53
CA GLY A 126 -19.32 -6.72 3.30
C GLY A 126 -19.60 -5.91 4.56
N LEU A 127 -19.69 -4.60 4.37
CA LEU A 127 -20.05 -3.63 5.39
C LEU A 127 -21.56 -3.46 5.40
N PHE A 128 -22.16 -3.40 6.57
CA PHE A 128 -23.60 -3.21 6.71
C PHE A 128 -23.92 -1.80 7.20
N VAL A 129 -24.85 -1.14 6.51
CA VAL A 129 -25.43 0.15 6.91
C VAL A 129 -26.93 -0.02 7.00
N ASP A 130 -27.45 -0.02 8.22
CA ASP A 130 -28.87 -0.19 8.45
C ASP A 130 -29.68 0.98 7.89
N HIS A 131 -29.26 2.20 8.22
CA HIS A 131 -29.94 3.41 7.81
C HIS A 131 -28.97 4.52 7.45
N LEU A 132 -29.16 5.15 6.30
CA LEU A 132 -28.44 6.34 5.87
C LEU A 132 -29.42 7.44 5.46
N SER A 133 -29.57 8.43 6.31
CA SER A 133 -30.48 9.55 6.11
C SER A 133 -30.15 10.33 4.82
N ALA A 134 -31.16 11.02 4.28
CA ALA A 134 -30.96 11.92 3.15
C ALA A 134 -29.92 13.00 3.46
N GLN A 135 -29.05 13.32 2.49
CA GLN A 135 -28.01 14.33 2.59
C GLN A 135 -26.99 14.10 3.73
N ARG A 136 -26.89 12.87 4.25
CA ARG A 136 -25.92 12.49 5.28
C ARG A 136 -24.87 11.55 4.74
N SER A 137 -23.73 11.53 5.43
CA SER A 137 -22.61 10.63 5.16
C SER A 137 -22.33 9.76 6.39
N VAL A 138 -21.87 8.55 6.15
CA VAL A 138 -21.36 7.63 7.16
C VAL A 138 -19.94 7.21 6.78
N LEU A 139 -19.05 7.10 7.77
CA LEU A 139 -17.72 6.56 7.63
C LEU A 139 -17.71 5.12 8.11
N LEU A 140 -17.20 4.24 7.27
CA LEU A 140 -17.08 2.82 7.54
C LEU A 140 -15.62 2.43 7.41
N SER A 141 -15.12 1.67 8.36
CA SER A 141 -13.74 1.16 8.31
C SER A 141 -13.75 -0.35 8.24
N TYR A 142 -12.89 -0.91 7.40
CA TYR A 142 -12.75 -2.35 7.21
C TYR A 142 -11.29 -2.72 6.95
N PRO A 143 -10.85 -3.89 7.42
CA PRO A 143 -9.52 -4.37 7.15
C PRO A 143 -9.41 -4.94 5.73
N ILE A 144 -8.34 -4.60 5.04
CA ILE A 144 -7.90 -5.28 3.81
C ILE A 144 -6.65 -6.07 4.14
N LEU A 145 -6.61 -7.35 3.74
CA LEU A 145 -5.44 -8.20 3.83
C LEU A 145 -4.96 -8.50 2.40
N ALA A 146 -3.83 -7.92 2.03
CA ALA A 146 -3.12 -8.27 0.81
C ALA A 146 -2.10 -9.37 1.12
N THR A 147 -2.14 -10.50 0.41
CA THR A 147 -1.24 -11.64 0.64
C THR A 147 0.04 -11.56 -0.20
N THR A 148 0.00 -10.84 -1.32
CA THR A 148 1.13 -10.70 -2.23
C THR A 148 1.46 -9.23 -2.40
N ARG A 149 2.74 -8.92 -2.56
CA ARG A 149 3.18 -7.57 -2.91
C ARG A 149 2.77 -7.22 -4.35
N GLY A 150 2.80 -5.96 -4.69
CA GLY A 150 2.48 -5.47 -6.02
C GLY A 150 1.42 -4.38 -6.01
N ARG A 151 0.60 -4.32 -7.04
CA ARG A 151 -0.49 -3.35 -7.16
C ARG A 151 -1.83 -4.00 -6.84
N LEU A 152 -2.42 -3.63 -5.71
CA LEU A 152 -3.79 -4.02 -5.39
C LEU A 152 -4.74 -3.07 -6.13
N LYS A 153 -5.47 -3.60 -7.11
CA LYS A 153 -6.44 -2.83 -7.90
C LYS A 153 -7.84 -3.05 -7.35
N LEU A 154 -8.40 -2.02 -6.75
CA LEU A 154 -9.78 -1.97 -6.31
C LEU A 154 -10.63 -1.39 -7.46
N GLU A 155 -11.59 -2.16 -7.99
CA GLU A 155 -12.38 -1.76 -9.16
C GLU A 155 -13.53 -0.82 -8.79
N GLY A 156 -14.14 -1.04 -7.64
CA GLY A 156 -15.30 -0.28 -7.19
C GLY A 156 -16.01 -0.89 -5.99
N ILE A 157 -17.14 -0.31 -5.67
CA ILE A 157 -18.00 -0.72 -4.55
C ILE A 157 -19.28 -1.33 -5.10
N ARG A 158 -19.57 -2.55 -4.70
CA ARG A 158 -20.86 -3.21 -4.95
C ARG A 158 -21.77 -2.94 -3.76
N ALA A 159 -22.86 -2.22 -4.00
CA ALA A 159 -23.91 -2.00 -3.01
C ALA A 159 -25.09 -2.92 -3.30
N GLU A 160 -25.60 -3.58 -2.27
CA GLU A 160 -26.75 -4.46 -2.31
C GLU A 160 -27.79 -4.02 -1.29
N THR A 161 -29.09 -4.19 -1.61
CA THR A 161 -30.18 -4.01 -0.67
C THR A 161 -31.29 -5.02 -0.88
N LEU A 162 -31.91 -5.41 0.22
CA LEU A 162 -33.10 -6.27 0.27
C LEU A 162 -34.35 -5.49 0.71
N PHE A 163 -34.20 -4.19 0.96
CA PHE A 163 -35.28 -3.33 1.46
C PHE A 163 -36.41 -3.16 0.41
N PRO A 164 -37.72 -3.07 0.81
CA PRO A 164 -38.22 -3.15 2.19
C PRO A 164 -38.60 -4.56 2.66
N PHE A 165 -39.13 -5.41 1.81
CA PHE A 165 -39.75 -6.69 2.19
C PHE A 165 -38.90 -7.93 1.85
N GLY A 166 -37.68 -7.74 1.41
CA GLY A 166 -36.79 -8.85 1.02
C GLY A 166 -37.21 -9.59 -0.26
N LEU A 167 -38.17 -9.08 -1.02
CA LEU A 167 -38.68 -9.74 -2.25
C LEU A 167 -37.63 -9.67 -3.37
N PHE A 168 -36.87 -8.59 -3.44
CA PHE A 168 -35.88 -8.32 -4.47
C PHE A 168 -34.51 -8.04 -3.86
N LEU A 169 -33.52 -8.76 -4.36
CA LEU A 169 -32.12 -8.40 -4.13
C LEU A 169 -31.65 -7.48 -5.28
N LYS A 170 -31.51 -6.20 -4.98
CA LYS A 170 -30.95 -5.24 -5.93
C LYS A 170 -29.47 -5.02 -5.66
N ARG A 171 -28.70 -4.96 -6.75
CA ARG A 171 -27.26 -4.74 -6.74
C ARG A 171 -26.91 -3.60 -7.67
N ALA A 172 -25.98 -2.77 -7.25
CA ALA A 172 -25.40 -1.71 -8.05
C ALA A 172 -23.90 -1.70 -7.87
N LEU A 173 -23.13 -1.67 -8.96
CA LEU A 173 -21.68 -1.53 -8.94
C LEU A 173 -21.33 -0.07 -9.25
N TYR A 174 -20.69 0.58 -8.28
CA TYR A 174 -20.16 1.94 -8.41
C TYR A 174 -18.68 1.88 -8.72
N ARG A 175 -18.27 2.47 -9.82
CA ARG A 175 -16.86 2.52 -10.21
C ARG A 175 -16.14 3.59 -9.38
N VAL A 176 -15.37 3.13 -8.43
CA VAL A 176 -14.47 3.94 -7.59
C VAL A 176 -13.10 3.28 -7.62
N PRO A 177 -12.40 3.36 -8.76
CA PRO A 177 -11.12 2.68 -8.90
C PRO A 177 -10.09 3.29 -7.95
N ALA A 178 -9.27 2.44 -7.34
CA ALA A 178 -8.09 2.83 -6.58
C ALA A 178 -7.00 1.78 -6.79
N GLU A 179 -5.77 2.24 -6.89
CA GLU A 179 -4.60 1.37 -6.92
C GLU A 179 -3.77 1.66 -5.67
N ILE A 180 -3.45 0.61 -4.95
CA ILE A 180 -2.68 0.69 -3.70
C ILE A 180 -1.43 -0.14 -3.88
N PRO A 181 -0.23 0.44 -3.73
CA PRO A 181 1.00 -0.34 -3.71
C PRO A 181 1.05 -1.17 -2.43
N VAL A 182 1.32 -2.45 -2.59
CA VAL A 182 1.49 -3.41 -1.50
C VAL A 182 2.97 -3.72 -1.36
N SER A 183 3.59 -3.28 -0.27
CA SER A 183 5.00 -3.56 0.01
C SER A 183 5.20 -5.02 0.40
N PRO A 184 6.41 -5.56 0.23
CA PRO A 184 6.75 -6.87 0.77
C PRO A 184 6.58 -6.87 2.30
N PRO A 185 6.37 -8.07 2.90
CA PRO A 185 6.26 -8.19 4.34
C PRO A 185 7.61 -7.86 5.00
N ILE A 186 7.58 -7.25 6.17
CA ILE A 186 8.75 -7.00 7.00
C ILE A 186 8.87 -8.13 8.00
N LYS A 187 10.02 -8.82 7.99
CA LYS A 187 10.35 -9.87 8.96
C LYS A 187 11.33 -9.34 10.00
N PRO A 188 11.25 -9.79 11.27
CA PRO A 188 12.27 -9.47 12.24
C PRO A 188 13.62 -10.06 11.80
N LEU A 189 14.68 -9.28 11.93
CA LEU A 189 16.05 -9.70 11.69
C LEU A 189 16.80 -9.74 13.02
N SER A 190 17.79 -10.64 13.13
CA SER A 190 18.68 -10.68 14.28
C SER A 190 19.36 -9.34 14.46
N LEU A 191 19.30 -8.78 15.68
CA LEU A 191 19.96 -7.52 16.01
C LEU A 191 21.47 -7.62 15.82
N ARG A 192 22.06 -8.79 16.11
CA ARG A 192 23.50 -9.06 15.89
C ARG A 192 23.87 -8.92 14.43
N PHE A 193 23.06 -9.46 13.54
CA PHE A 193 23.29 -9.36 12.09
C PHE A 193 23.23 -7.90 11.59
N VAL A 194 22.24 -7.15 12.06
CA VAL A 194 22.11 -5.73 11.70
C VAL A 194 23.28 -4.91 12.25
N ASP A 195 23.73 -5.20 13.48
CA ASP A 195 24.88 -4.53 14.12
C ASP A 195 26.19 -4.90 13.45
N GLU A 196 26.36 -6.15 13.01
CA GLU A 196 27.52 -6.60 12.24
C GLU A 196 27.61 -5.87 10.90
N LEU A 197 26.51 -5.79 10.12
CA LEU A 197 26.46 -5.04 8.88
C LEU A 197 26.89 -3.57 9.07
N VAL A 198 26.38 -2.96 10.13
CA VAL A 198 26.73 -1.59 10.47
C VAL A 198 28.19 -1.44 10.89
N SER A 199 28.71 -2.42 11.66
CA SER A 199 30.10 -2.41 12.16
C SER A 199 31.13 -2.59 11.03
N GLU A 200 30.85 -3.46 10.06
CA GLU A 200 31.71 -3.64 8.89
C GLU A 200 31.81 -2.35 8.06
N GLY A 201 30.69 -1.62 7.90
CA GLY A 201 30.70 -0.29 7.28
C GLY A 201 31.53 0.74 8.04
N GLN A 202 31.81 0.51 9.34
CA GLN A 202 32.67 1.41 10.14
C GLN A 202 34.15 1.21 9.86
N GLY A 203 34.57 -0.03 9.58
CA GLY A 203 35.98 -0.36 9.33
C GLY A 203 36.52 0.20 8.00
N LEU A 204 35.63 0.53 7.06
CA LEU A 204 35.99 1.04 5.73
C LEU A 204 36.07 2.57 5.65
N SER A 205 35.57 3.28 6.67
CA SER A 205 35.65 4.74 6.71
C SER A 205 37.08 5.16 7.14
N LEU A 206 37.87 5.64 6.18
CA LEU A 206 39.12 6.36 6.51
C LEU A 206 38.75 7.56 7.37
N PRO A 207 39.38 7.73 8.57
CA PRO A 207 39.09 8.85 9.45
C PRO A 207 39.38 10.16 8.73
N ARG A 208 38.33 10.88 8.35
CA ARG A 208 38.45 12.22 7.76
C ARG A 208 38.28 13.28 8.84
N ARG A 209 39.05 14.37 8.74
CA ARG A 209 38.91 15.54 9.60
C ARG A 209 37.53 16.18 9.41
N GLY A 210 36.80 16.43 10.49
CA GLY A 210 35.48 17.07 10.44
C GLY A 210 35.05 17.59 11.80
N HIS A 211 33.77 17.98 11.92
CA HIS A 211 33.17 18.60 13.11
C HIS A 211 32.35 17.58 13.95
N GLY A 212 32.87 16.36 14.11
CA GLY A 212 32.22 15.35 14.95
C GLY A 212 32.57 15.44 16.44
N THR A 213 32.05 14.49 17.22
CA THR A 213 32.22 14.46 18.69
C THR A 213 33.44 13.65 19.12
N GLN A 214 33.94 12.73 18.30
CA GLN A 214 35.09 11.90 18.63
C GLN A 214 36.42 12.61 18.33
N LEU A 215 37.40 12.45 19.25
CA LEU A 215 38.74 13.02 19.13
C LEU A 215 39.53 12.22 18.10
N HIS A 216 39.84 12.83 16.95
CA HIS A 216 40.68 12.21 15.93
C HIS A 216 42.18 12.37 16.25
N ASN A 217 42.60 13.60 16.52
CA ASN A 217 43.98 13.92 16.76
C ASN A 217 44.15 15.23 17.56
N LEU A 218 45.31 15.44 18.13
CA LEU A 218 45.71 16.68 18.76
C LEU A 218 46.85 17.28 17.94
N ARG A 219 46.69 18.49 17.38
CA ARG A 219 47.72 19.21 16.65
C ARG A 219 48.02 20.57 17.27
N LEU A 220 49.12 21.13 16.87
CA LEU A 220 49.47 22.50 17.23
C LEU A 220 48.47 23.50 16.63
N TYR A 221 48.09 24.49 17.43
CA TYR A 221 47.25 25.61 17.00
C TYR A 221 47.87 26.39 15.85
N ARG A 222 47.08 26.79 14.89
CA ARG A 222 47.45 27.68 13.79
C ARG A 222 46.56 28.93 13.83
N PRO A 223 47.12 30.11 13.46
CA PRO A 223 46.27 31.31 13.35
C PRO A 223 45.07 31.06 12.40
N GLY A 224 43.88 31.28 12.93
CA GLY A 224 42.62 30.99 12.21
C GLY A 224 41.85 29.79 12.74
N ASP A 225 42.40 28.98 13.66
CA ASP A 225 41.68 27.90 14.32
C ASP A 225 40.67 28.44 15.34
N ASP A 226 39.51 27.76 15.50
CA ASP A 226 38.51 28.13 16.49
C ASP A 226 39.07 27.92 17.91
N SER A 227 39.00 28.96 18.73
CA SER A 227 39.43 28.92 20.11
C SER A 227 38.67 27.91 20.99
N ARG A 228 37.45 27.56 20.59
CA ARG A 228 36.62 26.54 21.26
C ARG A 228 37.20 25.12 21.11
N ALA A 229 37.98 24.89 20.06
CA ALA A 229 38.58 23.61 19.79
C ALA A 229 39.92 23.40 20.55
N ILE A 230 40.39 24.36 21.34
CA ILE A 230 41.61 24.23 22.12
C ILE A 230 41.44 23.18 23.23
N HIS A 231 42.34 22.19 23.26
CA HIS A 231 42.37 21.16 24.28
C HIS A 231 43.28 21.59 25.46
N TRP A 232 42.68 22.27 26.44
CA TRP A 232 43.38 22.90 27.53
C TRP A 232 44.27 21.96 28.35
N MET A 233 43.86 20.70 28.56
CA MET A 233 44.59 19.72 29.31
C MET A 233 45.91 19.33 28.63
N SER A 234 45.94 19.16 27.32
CA SER A 234 47.16 18.87 26.55
C SER A 234 47.99 20.12 26.38
N THR A 235 47.38 21.29 26.24
CA THR A 235 48.05 22.59 26.21
C THR A 235 48.85 22.82 27.51
N ALA A 236 48.24 22.51 28.65
CA ALA A 236 48.90 22.65 29.97
C ALA A 236 50.10 21.68 30.14
N ARG A 237 50.05 20.48 29.57
CA ARG A 237 51.14 19.49 29.64
C ARG A 237 52.29 19.81 28.72
N THR A 238 51.99 20.32 27.53
CA THR A 238 53.03 20.53 26.50
C THR A 238 53.52 21.94 26.40
N SER A 239 52.91 22.87 27.14
CA SER A 239 53.16 24.33 27.10
C SER A 239 53.02 24.92 25.68
N LYS A 240 52.33 24.22 24.79
CA LYS A 240 52.04 24.65 23.42
C LYS A 240 50.52 24.53 23.18
N LEU A 241 49.95 25.54 22.55
CA LEU A 241 48.52 25.51 22.23
C LEU A 241 48.18 24.31 21.33
N MET A 242 47.37 23.40 21.85
CA MET A 242 46.91 22.20 21.16
C MET A 242 45.44 22.31 20.79
N VAL A 243 45.13 22.03 19.55
CA VAL A 243 43.75 22.02 19.02
C VAL A 243 43.27 20.58 18.82
N ARG A 244 42.07 20.33 19.25
CA ARG A 244 41.32 19.07 19.06
C ARG A 244 40.87 19.00 17.61
N GLU A 245 41.38 18.07 16.84
CA GLU A 245 40.78 17.68 15.58
C GLU A 245 39.76 16.57 15.89
N THR A 246 38.48 16.82 15.57
CA THR A 246 37.43 15.84 15.68
C THR A 246 37.32 15.06 14.38
N GLU A 247 36.91 13.81 14.46
CA GLU A 247 36.51 13.06 13.30
C GLU A 247 35.24 13.67 12.71
N ALA A 248 35.14 13.68 11.38
CA ALA A 248 33.86 13.97 10.76
C ALA A 248 32.92 12.88 11.24
N GLU A 249 31.78 13.25 11.81
CA GLU A 249 30.64 12.39 11.92
C GLU A 249 30.15 12.17 10.47
N ASP A 250 30.85 11.29 9.75
CA ASP A 250 30.39 10.85 8.45
C ASP A 250 29.12 10.03 8.75
N GLN A 251 27.99 10.68 8.54
CA GLN A 251 26.68 9.99 8.68
C GLN A 251 26.75 8.78 7.76
N ARG A 252 26.84 7.61 8.38
CA ARG A 252 27.10 6.34 7.73
C ARG A 252 26.02 6.09 6.68
N ARG A 253 26.35 6.36 5.44
CA ARG A 253 25.49 6.15 4.30
C ARG A 253 25.49 4.67 3.98
N ILE A 254 24.32 4.06 3.88
CA ILE A 254 24.17 2.66 3.53
C ILE A 254 23.39 2.58 2.23
N THR A 255 24.00 1.99 1.22
CA THR A 255 23.36 1.70 -0.06
C THR A 255 22.98 0.23 -0.10
N ILE A 256 21.73 -0.07 -0.34
CA ILE A 256 21.24 -1.43 -0.56
C ILE A 256 20.88 -1.57 -2.04
N ALA A 257 21.51 -2.53 -2.69
CA ALA A 257 21.29 -2.82 -4.10
C ALA A 257 20.65 -4.20 -4.24
N LEU A 258 19.48 -4.26 -4.87
CA LEU A 258 18.75 -5.50 -5.14
C LEU A 258 18.88 -5.89 -6.59
N SER A 259 19.44 -7.08 -6.86
CA SER A 259 19.38 -7.68 -8.18
C SER A 259 17.97 -8.21 -8.46
N THR A 260 17.45 -7.91 -9.66
CA THR A 260 16.17 -8.42 -10.14
C THR A 260 16.31 -9.65 -11.05
N LEU A 261 17.54 -10.06 -11.33
CA LEU A 261 17.85 -11.20 -12.18
C LEU A 261 17.69 -12.50 -11.39
N ALA A 262 16.75 -13.34 -11.81
CA ALA A 262 16.59 -14.69 -11.31
C ALA A 262 15.98 -15.59 -12.38
N PRO A 263 16.41 -16.87 -12.52
CA PRO A 263 15.78 -17.85 -13.40
C PRO A 263 14.29 -18.04 -13.08
N ASP A 264 13.53 -18.58 -14.03
CA ASP A 264 12.08 -18.69 -13.94
C ASP A 264 11.61 -19.64 -12.81
N ASP A 265 12.41 -20.64 -12.47
CA ASP A 265 12.18 -21.59 -11.38
C ASP A 265 12.55 -21.03 -9.99
N HIS A 266 13.14 -19.84 -9.90
CA HIS A 266 13.61 -19.21 -8.65
C HIS A 266 12.77 -17.98 -8.20
N GLU A 267 11.50 -17.93 -8.55
CA GLU A 267 10.62 -16.82 -8.14
C GLU A 267 10.51 -16.69 -6.61
N ALA A 268 10.46 -17.82 -5.90
CA ALA A 268 10.42 -17.81 -4.43
C ALA A 268 11.67 -17.17 -3.80
N LEU A 269 12.86 -17.41 -4.36
CA LEU A 269 14.10 -16.82 -3.89
C LEU A 269 14.15 -15.32 -4.17
N PHE A 270 13.60 -14.88 -5.30
CA PHE A 270 13.46 -13.47 -5.59
C PHE A 270 12.55 -12.77 -4.56
N GLU A 271 11.38 -13.35 -4.25
CA GLU A 271 10.48 -12.81 -3.23
C GLU A 271 11.09 -12.80 -1.82
N GLN A 272 11.90 -13.80 -1.49
CA GLN A 272 12.69 -13.82 -0.25
C GLN A 272 13.71 -12.68 -0.22
N SER A 273 14.44 -12.44 -1.31
CA SER A 273 15.40 -11.33 -1.42
C SER A 273 14.73 -9.97 -1.25
N VAL A 274 13.58 -9.77 -1.89
CA VAL A 274 12.78 -8.54 -1.75
C VAL A 274 12.32 -8.35 -0.30
N THR A 275 11.90 -9.43 0.37
CA THR A 275 11.50 -9.42 1.79
C THR A 275 12.68 -9.09 2.70
N LEU A 276 13.88 -9.63 2.42
CA LEU A 276 15.09 -9.30 3.16
C LEU A 276 15.44 -7.82 3.03
N VAL A 277 15.46 -7.29 1.80
CA VAL A 277 15.74 -5.87 1.55
C VAL A 277 14.75 -4.98 2.28
N ALA A 278 13.45 -5.28 2.22
CA ALA A 278 12.43 -4.52 2.95
C ALA A 278 12.68 -4.53 4.47
N SER A 279 13.05 -5.70 5.02
CA SER A 279 13.35 -5.86 6.44
C SER A 279 14.61 -5.10 6.84
N LEU A 280 15.67 -5.15 6.03
CA LEU A 280 16.90 -4.38 6.25
C LEU A 280 16.62 -2.87 6.24
N LEU A 281 15.92 -2.38 5.22
CA LEU A 281 15.55 -0.97 5.12
C LEU A 281 14.77 -0.50 6.36
N TRP A 282 13.84 -1.31 6.82
CA TRP A 282 13.05 -0.99 8.01
C TRP A 282 13.91 -0.92 9.27
N HIS A 283 14.73 -1.95 9.54
CA HIS A 283 15.60 -1.97 10.73
C HIS A 283 16.67 -0.87 10.73
N LEU A 284 17.28 -0.58 9.58
CA LEU A 284 18.27 0.48 9.44
C LEU A 284 17.64 1.87 9.54
N SER A 285 16.42 2.05 9.01
CA SER A 285 15.66 3.30 9.15
C SER A 285 15.33 3.61 10.61
N GLN A 286 15.00 2.61 11.44
CA GLN A 286 14.78 2.79 12.87
C GLN A 286 16.04 3.31 13.59
N LYS A 287 17.22 3.00 13.08
CA LYS A 287 18.50 3.51 13.60
C LYS A 287 18.90 4.86 13.00
N SER A 288 18.01 5.47 12.19
CA SER A 288 18.18 6.79 11.55
C SER A 288 19.40 6.89 10.62
N TYR A 289 19.84 5.80 10.02
CA TYR A 289 20.88 5.84 9.00
C TYR A 289 20.35 6.47 7.70
N PRO A 290 21.14 7.30 7.00
CA PRO A 290 20.87 7.68 5.63
C PRO A 290 20.94 6.44 4.73
N LEU A 291 19.84 6.15 4.04
CA LEU A 291 19.66 4.96 3.21
C LEU A 291 19.49 5.34 1.75
N ARG A 292 20.00 4.50 0.88
CA ARG A 292 19.74 4.54 -0.57
C ARG A 292 19.38 3.13 -1.02
N LEU A 293 18.33 3.03 -1.78
CA LEU A 293 17.91 1.77 -2.39
C LEU A 293 18.05 1.86 -3.91
N ILE A 294 18.75 0.89 -4.48
CA ILE A 294 18.91 0.73 -5.92
C ILE A 294 18.27 -0.60 -6.33
N VAL A 295 17.30 -0.54 -7.25
CA VAL A 295 16.62 -1.71 -7.79
C VAL A 295 16.52 -1.53 -9.29
N HIS A 296 17.22 -2.33 -10.05
CA HIS A 296 17.26 -2.23 -11.52
C HIS A 296 17.53 -0.78 -11.97
N ALA A 297 16.64 -0.18 -12.75
CA ALA A 297 16.76 1.21 -13.22
C ALA A 297 16.22 2.26 -12.23
N ALA A 298 15.73 1.84 -11.05
CA ALA A 298 15.16 2.74 -10.06
C ALA A 298 16.14 2.97 -8.91
N ASP A 299 16.36 4.24 -8.60
CA ASP A 299 17.19 4.72 -7.50
C ASP A 299 16.34 5.63 -6.60
N SER A 300 16.32 5.34 -5.30
CA SER A 300 15.61 6.18 -4.34
C SER A 300 16.32 7.49 -4.02
N GLY A 301 17.59 7.62 -4.40
CA GLY A 301 18.47 8.64 -3.85
C GLY A 301 18.81 8.37 -2.38
N LEU A 302 19.73 9.19 -1.83
CA LEU A 302 20.12 9.13 -0.43
C LEU A 302 19.13 9.93 0.41
N GLY A 303 18.59 9.33 1.47
CA GLY A 303 17.65 10.00 2.37
C GLY A 303 17.51 9.29 3.71
N SER A 304 16.75 9.89 4.62
CA SER A 304 16.44 9.34 5.93
C SER A 304 15.00 9.69 6.35
N GLY A 305 14.48 8.98 7.33
CA GLY A 305 13.13 9.22 7.88
C GLY A 305 12.02 8.35 7.26
N SER A 306 10.81 8.50 7.81
CA SER A 306 9.65 7.66 7.47
C SER A 306 9.21 7.79 6.02
N ASP A 307 9.19 9.01 5.49
CA ASP A 307 8.70 9.27 4.13
C ASP A 307 9.64 8.67 3.09
N HIS A 308 10.96 8.73 3.35
CA HIS A 308 11.96 8.10 2.50
C HIS A 308 11.85 6.56 2.55
N LEU A 309 11.62 5.98 3.74
CA LEU A 309 11.35 4.54 3.88
C LEU A 309 10.12 4.12 3.06
N VAL A 310 9.02 4.87 3.15
CA VAL A 310 7.80 4.60 2.36
C VAL A 310 8.10 4.66 0.86
N ALA A 311 8.91 5.62 0.41
CA ALA A 311 9.31 5.71 -0.99
C ALA A 311 10.12 4.48 -1.45
N MET A 312 11.08 4.03 -0.65
CA MET A 312 11.86 2.81 -0.92
C MET A 312 10.99 1.54 -0.93
N LEU A 313 10.09 1.39 0.05
CA LEU A 313 9.16 0.26 0.10
C LEU A 313 8.19 0.26 -1.10
N ARG A 314 7.82 1.43 -1.62
CA ARG A 314 7.02 1.56 -2.84
C ARG A 314 7.79 1.10 -4.08
N LEU A 315 9.10 1.36 -4.16
CA LEU A 315 9.94 0.82 -5.23
C LEU A 315 9.98 -0.71 -5.17
N LEU A 316 10.16 -1.28 -3.97
CA LEU A 316 10.14 -2.73 -3.76
C LEU A 316 8.78 -3.36 -4.06
N ALA A 317 7.68 -2.65 -3.81
CA ALA A 317 6.34 -3.11 -4.15
C ALA A 317 6.16 -3.32 -5.66
N LEU A 318 6.83 -2.50 -6.47
CA LEU A 318 6.65 -2.46 -7.92
C LEU A 318 7.78 -3.16 -8.71
N CYS A 319 8.84 -3.61 -8.04
CA CYS A 319 9.93 -4.29 -8.73
C CYS A 319 9.47 -5.69 -9.22
N GLU A 320 9.80 -6.01 -10.46
CA GLU A 320 9.49 -7.29 -11.09
C GLU A 320 10.76 -8.11 -11.30
N ARG A 321 10.63 -9.43 -11.23
CA ARG A 321 11.69 -10.36 -11.56
C ARG A 321 11.99 -10.30 -13.07
N ARG A 322 13.25 -10.44 -13.43
CA ARG A 322 13.74 -10.53 -14.81
C ARG A 322 14.48 -11.84 -15.01
N SER A 323 14.18 -12.51 -16.13
CA SER A 323 14.90 -13.73 -16.52
C SER A 323 16.24 -13.39 -17.14
N PRO A 324 17.35 -14.08 -16.77
CA PRO A 324 18.61 -13.95 -17.45
C PRO A 324 18.45 -14.45 -18.91
N GLY A 325 18.64 -13.57 -19.88
CA GLY A 325 18.50 -13.90 -21.31
C GLY A 325 17.49 -13.07 -22.11
N CYS A 326 16.72 -12.19 -21.47
CA CYS A 326 15.95 -11.18 -22.19
C CYS A 326 16.87 -10.17 -22.88
N SER A 327 16.63 -9.96 -24.17
CA SER A 327 17.52 -9.35 -25.17
C SER A 327 17.82 -7.85 -25.01
N GLU A 328 17.56 -7.24 -23.90
CA GLU A 328 18.04 -5.89 -23.61
C GLU A 328 19.28 -5.96 -22.71
N PRO A 329 20.42 -5.43 -23.15
CA PRO A 329 21.59 -5.23 -22.30
C PRO A 329 21.33 -4.05 -21.38
N SER A 330 20.27 -4.11 -20.58
CA SER A 330 20.13 -3.19 -19.46
C SER A 330 21.08 -3.70 -18.39
N VAL A 331 22.21 -3.04 -18.32
CA VAL A 331 23.20 -3.21 -17.26
C VAL A 331 22.46 -3.29 -15.95
N ASP A 332 22.60 -4.39 -15.22
CA ASP A 332 22.11 -4.47 -13.85
C ASP A 332 22.71 -3.27 -13.11
N PRO A 333 21.93 -2.41 -12.43
CA PRO A 333 22.45 -1.21 -11.77
C PRO A 333 23.56 -1.52 -10.77
N LEU A 334 23.68 -2.78 -10.37
CA LEU A 334 24.81 -3.28 -9.61
C LEU A 334 26.17 -3.10 -10.36
N TRP A 335 26.16 -3.00 -11.68
CA TRP A 335 27.37 -2.86 -12.50
C TRP A 335 27.90 -1.42 -12.55
N ASP A 336 27.01 -0.44 -12.35
CA ASP A 336 27.36 0.98 -12.44
C ASP A 336 27.72 1.60 -11.08
N LEU A 337 27.60 0.82 -9.98
CA LEU A 337 27.97 1.24 -8.63
C LEU A 337 29.47 1.62 -8.47
N GLY A 338 30.32 1.31 -9.47
CA GLY A 338 31.77 1.48 -9.38
C GLY A 338 32.30 2.91 -9.29
N HIS A 339 31.53 3.91 -9.70
CA HIS A 339 32.02 5.28 -9.91
C HIS A 339 31.39 6.36 -9.03
N ASP A 340 30.47 6.02 -8.13
CA ASP A 340 29.73 7.01 -7.35
C ASP A 340 30.46 7.37 -6.04
N ALA A 341 30.98 8.58 -5.95
CA ALA A 341 31.71 9.09 -4.77
C ALA A 341 30.83 9.22 -3.51
N GLU A 342 29.49 9.18 -3.66
CA GLU A 342 28.53 9.29 -2.55
C GLU A 342 28.07 7.93 -1.98
N ARG A 343 28.67 6.87 -2.42
CA ARG A 343 28.22 5.49 -2.32
C ARG A 343 28.05 4.96 -0.90
N GLY A 344 28.91 5.32 0.03
CA GLY A 344 28.91 4.76 1.38
C GLY A 344 29.12 3.23 1.39
N TYR A 345 28.71 2.58 2.48
CA TYR A 345 28.75 1.12 2.62
C TYR A 345 27.67 0.47 1.76
N THR A 346 28.06 -0.42 0.85
CA THR A 346 27.16 -1.00 -0.14
C THR A 346 26.92 -2.49 0.12
N VAL A 347 25.65 -2.84 0.30
CA VAL A 347 25.16 -4.21 0.49
C VAL A 347 24.40 -4.63 -0.77
N ALA A 348 24.90 -5.63 -1.47
CA ALA A 348 24.17 -6.24 -2.59
C ALA A 348 23.37 -7.45 -2.11
N VAL A 349 22.09 -7.50 -2.49
CA VAL A 349 21.22 -8.63 -2.22
C VAL A 349 20.87 -9.31 -3.54
N MET A 350 21.19 -10.60 -3.62
CA MET A 350 21.02 -11.40 -4.82
C MET A 350 20.06 -12.56 -4.59
N PRO A 351 19.06 -12.77 -5.46
CA PRO A 351 18.15 -13.90 -5.37
C PRO A 351 18.86 -15.25 -5.55
N TRP A 352 19.94 -15.26 -6.34
CA TRP A 352 20.63 -16.45 -6.72
C TRP A 352 22.14 -16.22 -6.86
N SER A 353 22.96 -17.25 -6.59
CA SER A 353 24.41 -17.18 -6.68
C SER A 353 24.90 -17.87 -7.96
N ASP A 354 25.11 -17.10 -9.01
CA ASP A 354 25.86 -17.55 -10.18
C ASP A 354 27.09 -16.66 -10.39
N PRO A 355 28.30 -17.14 -10.06
CA PRO A 355 29.53 -16.35 -10.23
C PRO A 355 29.81 -15.95 -11.69
N ALA A 356 29.22 -16.65 -12.66
CA ALA A 356 29.42 -16.35 -14.09
C ALA A 356 28.60 -15.15 -14.58
N LEU A 357 27.48 -14.86 -13.93
CA LEU A 357 26.59 -13.76 -14.28
C LEU A 357 26.96 -12.44 -13.59
N PHE A 358 27.75 -12.49 -12.52
CA PHE A 358 28.11 -11.34 -11.72
C PHE A 358 29.62 -11.19 -11.65
N PRO A 359 30.21 -10.25 -12.42
CA PRO A 359 31.64 -9.92 -12.27
C PRO A 359 31.92 -9.39 -10.87
N PRO A 360 33.18 -9.47 -10.39
CA PRO A 360 33.56 -8.99 -9.08
C PRO A 360 33.25 -7.49 -8.97
N MET A 361 32.17 -7.20 -8.29
CA MET A 361 31.69 -5.85 -8.10
C MET A 361 32.43 -5.19 -6.94
N ALA A 362 32.53 -3.88 -7.01
CA ALA A 362 32.94 -3.06 -5.89
C ALA A 362 31.81 -2.94 -4.86
N VAL A 363 31.38 -4.06 -4.27
CA VAL A 363 30.35 -4.18 -3.23
C VAL A 363 31.04 -4.62 -1.95
N ASP A 364 30.71 -4.00 -0.85
CA ASP A 364 31.35 -4.29 0.43
C ASP A 364 30.85 -5.60 1.05
N ARG A 365 29.56 -5.94 0.83
CA ARG A 365 28.97 -7.20 1.29
C ARG A 365 27.94 -7.73 0.30
N MET A 366 27.95 -9.04 0.07
CA MET A 366 26.95 -9.76 -0.73
C MET A 366 26.11 -10.65 0.14
N LEU A 367 24.80 -10.59 -0.04
CA LEU A 367 23.83 -11.44 0.64
C LEU A 367 23.05 -12.24 -0.41
N TYR A 368 22.93 -13.54 -0.17
CA TYR A 368 22.18 -14.45 -1.04
C TYR A 368 20.90 -14.94 -0.37
N ALA A 369 19.80 -15.01 -1.11
CA ALA A 369 18.50 -15.44 -0.60
C ALA A 369 18.52 -16.78 0.17
N PRO A 370 19.24 -17.84 -0.26
CA PRO A 370 19.26 -19.11 0.46
C PRO A 370 19.79 -19.03 1.89
N HIS A 371 20.57 -18.00 2.23
CA HIS A 371 21.13 -17.83 3.58
C HIS A 371 20.20 -17.06 4.53
N ILE A 372 19.04 -16.58 4.05
CA ILE A 372 18.12 -15.72 4.83
C ILE A 372 17.50 -16.48 6.01
N GLU A 373 17.21 -17.78 5.86
CA GLU A 373 16.61 -18.56 6.94
C GLU A 373 17.52 -18.64 8.18
N ALA A 374 18.83 -18.67 7.99
CA ALA A 374 19.80 -18.61 9.08
C ALA A 374 19.82 -17.25 9.81
N LEU A 375 19.43 -16.16 9.13
CA LEU A 375 19.44 -14.80 9.68
C LEU A 375 18.18 -14.43 10.49
N THR A 376 17.12 -15.25 10.38
CA THR A 376 15.84 -15.05 11.07
C THR A 376 15.63 -15.97 12.27
N HIS A 377 16.50 -16.97 12.50
CA HIS A 377 16.29 -18.05 13.48
C HIS A 377 16.83 -17.80 14.90
N ASP A 378 17.23 -16.58 15.26
CA ASP A 378 17.69 -16.22 16.62
C ASP A 378 16.60 -15.55 17.49
N PHE A 379 15.33 -16.00 17.35
CA PHE A 379 14.23 -15.61 18.23
C PHE A 379 13.57 -16.83 18.86
#